data_5b58fcec7fd73f448d37d54efc6bda19
#
_entry.id   5b58fcec7fd73f448d37d54efc6bda19
#
_cell.length_a   1.000
_cell.length_b   1.000
_cell.length_c   1.000
_cell.angle_alpha   90.00
_cell.angle_beta   90.00
_cell.angle_gamma   90.00
#
_symmetry.space_group_name_H-M   'P 1'
#
loop_
_entity.id
_entity.type
_entity.pdbx_description
1 polymer ?
#
loop_
_entity_poly.entity_id
_entity_poly.type
_entity_poly.pdbx_seq_one_letter_code
_entity_poly.pdbx_strand_id
1 'polypeptide(L)'
;MSDLMAGWEVPGRCELGELKSSREWVIASSLMQIQPVVREALEELGERSDLNALELALHEALVNAIEHGNQESVSKSVRVTLARCNSGAVVVAVKDCGNGFSIGQTPDPLGDGLMRERGRGIFLMRQLVAGVDFVFDQGTEVRLWLTLPDEGRAAACTE
;
A
#
# COMPACT_ATOMS: atom_id res chain seq x y z
N MET A 1 0.10 -17.54 -10.56
CA MET A 1 0.96 -16.64 -9.78
C MET A 1 1.37 -15.38 -10.53
N SER A 2 1.30 -15.37 -11.85
CA SER A 2 1.66 -14.20 -12.67
C SER A 2 0.60 -13.07 -12.71
N ASP A 3 -0.60 -13.31 -12.19
CA ASP A 3 -1.74 -12.39 -12.33
C ASP A 3 -1.83 -11.29 -11.25
N LEU A 4 -1.08 -11.43 -10.16
CA LEU A 4 -1.15 -10.49 -9.03
C LEU A 4 -0.60 -9.09 -9.36
N MET A 5 0.25 -9.02 -10.39
CA MET A 5 0.91 -7.76 -10.78
C MET A 5 0.51 -7.29 -12.19
N ALA A 6 -0.37 -8.03 -12.86
CA ALA A 6 -0.90 -7.60 -14.16
C ALA A 6 -1.68 -6.29 -13.97
N GLY A 7 -1.20 -5.23 -14.58
CA GLY A 7 -1.78 -3.89 -14.47
C GLY A 7 -1.26 -3.02 -13.33
N TRP A 8 -0.23 -3.46 -12.60
CA TRP A 8 0.44 -2.59 -11.65
C TRP A 8 1.42 -1.68 -12.40
N GLU A 9 1.06 -0.43 -12.55
CA GLU A 9 1.92 0.61 -13.10
C GLU A 9 2.30 1.58 -11.99
N VAL A 10 3.55 2.01 -11.99
CA VAL A 10 3.97 3.14 -11.16
C VAL A 10 3.60 4.41 -11.91
N PRO A 11 2.81 5.33 -11.36
CA PRO A 11 2.44 6.55 -12.04
C PRO A 11 3.65 7.30 -12.60
N GLY A 12 3.66 7.50 -13.92
CA GLY A 12 4.72 8.21 -14.62
C GLY A 12 6.03 7.42 -14.82
N ARG A 13 6.04 6.11 -14.60
CA ARG A 13 7.23 5.25 -14.72
C ARG A 13 6.93 3.95 -15.46
N CYS A 14 7.99 3.31 -15.97
CA CYS A 14 7.90 2.05 -16.70
C CYS A 14 7.31 0.90 -15.89
N GLU A 15 6.81 -0.11 -16.60
CA GLU A 15 6.28 -1.35 -16.04
C GLU A 15 7.20 -1.93 -14.96
N LEU A 16 6.59 -2.50 -13.92
CA LEU A 16 7.27 -3.02 -12.74
C LEU A 16 8.23 -4.18 -13.00
N GLY A 17 8.18 -4.74 -14.19
CA GLY A 17 8.92 -5.95 -14.51
C GLY A 17 8.31 -7.19 -13.83
N GLU A 18 9.02 -8.30 -13.93
CA GLU A 18 8.56 -9.56 -13.37
C GLU A 18 8.61 -9.56 -11.85
N LEU A 19 7.64 -10.22 -11.25
CA LEU A 19 7.56 -10.46 -9.82
C LEU A 19 8.68 -11.43 -9.41
N LYS A 20 9.52 -11.00 -8.47
CA LYS A 20 10.56 -11.84 -7.86
C LYS A 20 10.00 -12.70 -6.73
N SER A 21 9.21 -12.09 -5.85
CA SER A 21 8.56 -12.76 -4.74
C SER A 21 7.36 -11.97 -4.26
N SER A 22 6.38 -12.66 -3.67
CA SER A 22 5.26 -12.03 -3.00
C SER A 22 4.81 -12.84 -1.78
N ARG A 23 4.24 -12.13 -0.82
CA ARG A 23 3.57 -12.73 0.32
C ARG A 23 2.27 -12.00 0.58
N GLU A 24 1.25 -12.74 0.94
CA GLU A 24 -0.09 -12.22 1.18
C GLU A 24 -0.59 -12.63 2.56
N TRP A 25 -1.26 -11.71 3.21
CA TRP A 25 -2.02 -11.93 4.45
C TRP A 25 -3.46 -11.50 4.20
N VAL A 26 -4.40 -12.29 4.70
CA VAL A 26 -5.81 -11.92 4.72
C VAL A 26 -6.25 -11.88 6.17
N ILE A 27 -6.67 -10.73 6.63
CA ILE A 27 -7.07 -10.51 8.02
C ILE A 27 -8.54 -10.09 8.11
N ALA A 28 -9.17 -10.37 9.25
CA ALA A 28 -10.48 -9.81 9.54
C ALA A 28 -10.39 -8.29 9.67
N SER A 29 -11.48 -7.60 9.38
CA SER A 29 -11.58 -6.14 9.49
C SER A 29 -11.73 -5.71 10.94
N SER A 30 -10.66 -5.88 11.71
CA SER A 30 -10.56 -5.57 13.13
C SER A 30 -9.25 -4.89 13.45
N LEU A 31 -9.29 -3.81 14.20
CA LEU A 31 -8.10 -3.06 14.62
C LEU A 31 -7.10 -3.93 15.40
N MET A 32 -7.57 -4.98 16.07
CA MET A 32 -6.70 -5.91 16.79
C MET A 32 -5.79 -6.73 15.88
N GLN A 33 -6.11 -6.82 14.60
CA GLN A 33 -5.31 -7.56 13.61
C GLN A 33 -4.13 -6.75 13.05
N ILE A 34 -4.10 -5.44 13.30
CA ILE A 34 -3.09 -4.54 12.72
C ILE A 34 -1.69 -4.88 13.21
N GLN A 35 -1.47 -4.91 14.52
CA GLN A 35 -0.14 -5.16 15.08
C GLN A 35 0.48 -6.50 14.64
N PRO A 36 -0.25 -7.62 14.68
CA PRO A 36 0.30 -8.89 14.21
C PRO A 36 0.71 -8.87 12.74
N VAL A 37 -0.12 -8.34 11.85
CA VAL A 37 0.19 -8.33 10.41
C VAL A 37 1.32 -7.35 10.07
N VAL A 38 1.36 -6.19 10.72
CA VAL A 38 2.47 -5.23 10.57
C VAL A 38 3.79 -5.88 10.96
N ARG A 39 3.83 -6.52 12.12
CA ARG A 39 5.03 -7.21 12.59
C ARG A 39 5.51 -8.28 11.60
N GLU A 40 4.60 -9.12 11.11
CA GLU A 40 4.95 -10.15 10.14
C GLU A 40 5.46 -9.56 8.81
N ALA A 41 4.85 -8.48 8.32
CA ALA A 41 5.30 -7.81 7.12
C ALA A 41 6.70 -7.20 7.28
N LEU A 42 6.98 -6.58 8.43
CA LEU A 42 8.30 -6.03 8.75
C LEU A 42 9.37 -7.13 8.87
N GLU A 43 9.03 -8.25 9.50
CA GLU A 43 9.93 -9.41 9.59
C GLU A 43 10.26 -9.97 8.20
N GLU A 44 9.28 -10.05 7.31
CA GLU A 44 9.47 -10.52 5.94
C GLU A 44 10.37 -9.60 5.12
N LEU A 45 10.33 -8.29 5.38
CA LEU A 45 11.20 -7.32 4.73
C LEU A 45 12.66 -7.43 5.16
N GLY A 46 12.90 -7.92 6.38
CA GLY A 46 14.24 -8.01 6.95
C GLY A 46 14.78 -6.65 7.40
N GLU A 47 16.10 -6.55 7.58
CA GLU A 47 16.74 -5.32 8.03
C GLU A 47 16.73 -4.25 6.94
N ARG A 48 16.13 -3.10 7.26
CA ARG A 48 16.07 -1.90 6.44
C ARG A 48 16.09 -0.66 7.32
N SER A 49 16.66 0.42 6.83
CA SER A 49 16.70 1.69 7.55
C SER A 49 15.34 2.41 7.60
N ASP A 50 14.41 2.05 6.72
CA ASP A 50 13.10 2.68 6.56
C ASP A 50 11.94 1.93 7.25
N LEU A 51 12.23 0.91 8.07
CA LEU A 51 11.20 0.09 8.71
C LEU A 51 10.27 0.89 9.64
N ASN A 52 10.80 1.84 10.38
CA ASN A 52 9.98 2.67 11.28
C ASN A 52 8.99 3.53 10.50
N ALA A 53 9.42 4.09 9.38
CA ALA A 53 8.56 4.87 8.51
C ALA A 53 7.49 3.98 7.86
N LEU A 54 7.87 2.79 7.41
CA LEU A 54 6.92 1.83 6.86
C LEU A 54 5.91 1.35 7.91
N GLU A 55 6.36 1.05 9.13
CA GLU A 55 5.46 0.63 10.21
C GLU A 55 4.33 1.63 10.39
N LEU A 56 4.67 2.91 10.45
CA LEU A 56 3.69 3.97 10.61
C LEU A 56 2.78 4.11 9.38
N ALA A 57 3.35 4.08 8.18
CA ALA A 57 2.58 4.18 6.94
C ALA A 57 1.63 2.98 6.77
N LEU A 58 2.09 1.78 7.05
CA LEU A 58 1.29 0.57 6.96
C LEU A 58 0.17 0.55 8.01
N HIS A 59 0.46 1.01 9.22
CA HIS A 59 -0.55 1.16 10.25
C HIS A 59 -1.68 2.11 9.80
N GLU A 60 -1.34 3.27 9.24
CA GLU A 60 -2.32 4.22 8.71
C GLU A 60 -3.15 3.63 7.56
N ALA A 61 -2.50 2.91 6.64
CA ALA A 61 -3.20 2.26 5.54
C ALA A 61 -4.19 1.20 6.04
N LEU A 62 -3.82 0.44 7.05
CA LEU A 62 -4.68 -0.59 7.65
C LEU A 62 -5.83 0.02 8.44
N VAL A 63 -5.61 1.07 9.22
CA VAL A 63 -6.67 1.80 9.90
C VAL A 63 -7.69 2.34 8.88
N ASN A 64 -7.22 2.96 7.82
CA ASN A 64 -8.10 3.45 6.75
C ASN A 64 -8.91 2.32 6.09
N ALA A 65 -8.30 1.18 5.81
CA ALA A 65 -8.98 0.03 5.22
C ALA A 65 -10.06 -0.53 6.14
N ILE A 66 -9.78 -0.64 7.43
CA ILE A 66 -10.69 -1.22 8.42
C ILE A 66 -11.81 -0.25 8.78
N GLU A 67 -11.49 0.96 9.17
CA GLU A 67 -12.47 1.94 9.67
C GLU A 67 -13.29 2.57 8.55
N HIS A 68 -12.63 3.02 7.49
CA HIS A 68 -13.28 3.76 6.42
C HIS A 68 -13.68 2.89 5.24
N GLY A 69 -12.81 1.98 4.82
CA GLY A 69 -13.10 1.08 3.71
C GLY A 69 -14.17 0.06 4.06
N ASN A 70 -13.91 -0.75 5.05
CA ASN A 70 -14.80 -1.83 5.51
C ASN A 70 -15.80 -1.42 6.59
N GLN A 71 -15.71 -0.19 7.11
CA GLN A 71 -16.58 0.33 8.18
C GLN A 71 -16.61 -0.59 9.40
N GLU A 72 -15.45 -1.13 9.79
CA GLU A 72 -15.27 -2.07 10.91
C GLU A 72 -16.12 -3.35 10.81
N SER A 73 -16.61 -3.68 9.64
CA SER A 73 -17.42 -4.89 9.44
C SER A 73 -16.53 -6.14 9.49
N VAL A 74 -16.66 -6.92 10.55
CA VAL A 74 -15.89 -8.16 10.77
C VAL A 74 -16.19 -9.24 9.75
N SER A 75 -17.30 -9.14 9.02
CA SER A 75 -17.62 -10.03 7.90
C SER A 75 -16.80 -9.73 6.64
N LYS A 76 -16.15 -8.58 6.57
CA LYS A 76 -15.25 -8.19 5.51
C LYS A 76 -13.80 -8.48 5.89
N SER A 77 -12.95 -8.62 4.90
CA SER A 77 -11.52 -8.85 5.10
C SER A 77 -10.68 -7.71 4.54
N VAL A 78 -9.46 -7.61 5.03
CA VAL A 78 -8.41 -6.76 4.47
C VAL A 78 -7.30 -7.67 3.97
N ARG A 79 -6.83 -7.40 2.76
CA ARG A 79 -5.71 -8.12 2.15
C ARG A 79 -4.47 -7.24 2.19
N VAL A 80 -3.38 -7.79 2.70
CA VAL A 80 -2.05 -7.15 2.67
C VAL A 80 -1.15 -7.97 1.77
N THR A 81 -0.52 -7.33 0.80
CA THR A 81 0.39 -7.98 -0.14
C THR A 81 1.74 -7.27 -0.11
N LEU A 82 2.79 -8.01 0.20
CA LEU A 82 4.17 -7.57 0.02
C LEU A 82 4.69 -8.16 -1.28
N ALA A 83 5.17 -7.32 -2.18
CA ALA A 83 5.73 -7.75 -3.45
C ALA A 83 7.12 -7.16 -3.67
N ARG A 84 8.02 -7.98 -4.20
CA ARG A 84 9.36 -7.60 -4.67
C ARG A 84 9.46 -7.91 -6.14
N CYS A 85 9.93 -6.97 -6.92
CA CYS A 85 10.07 -7.09 -8.37
C CYS A 85 11.53 -7.23 -8.78
N ASN A 86 11.77 -7.85 -9.93
CA ASN A 86 13.13 -7.99 -10.48
C ASN A 86 13.78 -6.64 -10.82
N SER A 87 12.97 -5.60 -11.03
CA SER A 87 13.43 -4.21 -11.18
C SER A 87 14.00 -3.59 -9.90
N GLY A 88 13.94 -4.29 -8.77
CA GLY A 88 14.31 -3.77 -7.45
C GLY A 88 13.18 -3.05 -6.71
N ALA A 89 12.01 -2.89 -7.33
CA ALA A 89 10.86 -2.29 -6.66
C ALA A 89 10.37 -3.17 -5.51
N VAL A 90 9.98 -2.53 -4.41
CA VAL A 90 9.35 -3.16 -3.25
C VAL A 90 8.08 -2.38 -2.91
N VAL A 91 6.97 -3.07 -2.81
CA VAL A 91 5.66 -2.48 -2.55
C VAL A 91 4.88 -3.29 -1.53
N VAL A 92 4.18 -2.60 -0.64
CA VAL A 92 3.18 -3.19 0.25
C VAL A 92 1.82 -2.61 -0.13
N ALA A 93 0.88 -3.47 -0.48
CA ALA A 93 -0.48 -3.08 -0.84
C ALA A 93 -1.46 -3.50 0.25
N VAL A 94 -2.41 -2.63 0.55
CA VAL A 94 -3.50 -2.87 1.49
C VAL A 94 -4.82 -2.68 0.75
N LYS A 95 -5.61 -3.74 0.66
CA LYS A 95 -6.90 -3.74 -0.05
C LYS A 95 -8.06 -4.04 0.89
N ASP A 96 -9.05 -3.14 0.89
CA ASP A 96 -10.34 -3.37 1.55
C ASP A 96 -11.41 -3.89 0.58
N CYS A 97 -12.59 -4.21 1.11
CA CYS A 97 -13.76 -4.65 0.36
C CYS A 97 -14.89 -3.61 0.39
N GLY A 98 -14.55 -2.34 0.65
CA GLY A 98 -15.51 -1.25 0.74
C GLY A 98 -15.98 -0.75 -0.62
N ASN A 99 -16.68 0.38 -0.62
CA ASN A 99 -17.20 1.03 -1.83
C ASN A 99 -16.16 1.97 -2.48
N GLY A 100 -14.97 2.09 -1.90
CA GLY A 100 -13.97 3.04 -2.32
C GLY A 100 -14.27 4.47 -1.87
N PHE A 101 -13.36 5.37 -2.18
CA PHE A 101 -13.54 6.82 -2.03
C PHE A 101 -12.81 7.54 -3.16
N SER A 102 -13.23 8.74 -3.47
CA SER A 102 -12.56 9.56 -4.47
C SER A 102 -11.42 10.36 -3.82
N ILE A 103 -10.21 10.29 -4.39
CA ILE A 103 -9.06 11.10 -3.94
C ILE A 103 -9.36 12.60 -4.12
N GLY A 104 -10.13 12.97 -5.15
CA GLY A 104 -10.57 14.34 -5.38
C GLY A 104 -11.52 14.89 -4.32
N GLN A 105 -12.09 14.04 -3.48
CA GLN A 105 -12.91 14.41 -2.34
C GLN A 105 -12.13 14.45 -1.03
N THR A 106 -10.84 14.11 -1.08
CA THR A 106 -9.97 14.22 0.09
C THR A 106 -9.60 15.69 0.25
N PRO A 107 -10.01 16.37 1.34
CA PRO A 107 -9.65 17.76 1.54
C PRO A 107 -8.14 17.91 1.59
N ASP A 108 -7.62 19.00 1.02
CA ASP A 108 -6.24 19.39 1.19
C ASP A 108 -5.92 19.44 2.69
N PRO A 109 -4.87 18.75 3.16
CA PRO A 109 -4.48 18.79 4.58
C PRO A 109 -4.17 20.18 5.11
N LEU A 110 -3.92 21.14 4.25
CA LEU A 110 -3.64 22.54 4.59
C LEU A 110 -4.86 23.45 4.39
N GLY A 111 -5.98 22.92 3.91
CA GLY A 111 -7.22 23.68 3.70
C GLY A 111 -8.14 23.67 4.91
N ASP A 112 -9.20 24.50 4.84
CA ASP A 112 -10.20 24.67 5.90
C ASP A 112 -11.09 23.46 6.16
N GLY A 113 -10.96 22.45 5.38
CA GLY A 113 -11.57 21.17 5.67
C GLY A 113 -10.92 20.64 6.92
N LEU A 114 -11.62 20.75 8.04
CA LEU A 114 -11.30 19.93 9.18
C LEU A 114 -10.75 18.62 8.67
N MET A 115 -9.44 18.55 8.73
CA MET A 115 -8.67 17.39 8.42
C MET A 115 -9.35 16.23 8.98
N ARG A 116 -10.22 15.74 8.19
CA ARG A 116 -10.76 14.44 8.41
C ARG A 116 -9.54 13.56 8.59
N GLU A 117 -9.53 12.79 9.63
CA GLU A 117 -8.44 11.90 10.03
C GLU A 117 -7.83 11.16 8.84
N ARG A 118 -8.66 10.80 7.88
CA ARG A 118 -8.30 10.17 6.61
C ARG A 118 -7.35 11.02 5.74
N GLY A 119 -7.57 12.31 5.61
CA GLY A 119 -6.70 13.19 4.83
C GLY A 119 -5.31 13.32 5.44
N ARG A 120 -5.22 13.33 6.76
CA ARG A 120 -3.95 13.32 7.50
C ARG A 120 -3.19 12.02 7.28
N GLY A 121 -3.87 10.88 7.34
CA GLY A 121 -3.26 9.57 7.13
C GLY A 121 -2.65 9.45 5.73
N ILE A 122 -3.36 9.90 4.69
CA ILE A 122 -2.84 9.90 3.32
C ILE A 122 -1.63 10.82 3.18
N PHE A 123 -1.69 12.02 3.73
CA PHE A 123 -0.56 12.95 3.73
C PHE A 123 0.66 12.33 4.42
N LEU A 124 0.45 11.75 5.60
CA LEU A 124 1.50 11.10 6.37
C LEU A 124 2.13 9.93 5.59
N MET A 125 1.33 9.07 4.99
CA MET A 125 1.84 7.97 4.16
C MET A 125 2.77 8.49 3.05
N ARG A 126 2.38 9.56 2.35
CA ARG A 126 3.19 10.17 1.28
C ARG A 126 4.51 10.74 1.77
N GLN A 127 4.61 11.15 3.04
CA GLN A 127 5.85 11.65 3.62
C GLN A 127 6.79 10.52 4.06
N LEU A 128 6.26 9.33 4.33
CA LEU A 128 6.98 8.23 4.96
C LEU A 128 7.57 7.22 3.97
N VAL A 129 7.00 7.12 2.78
CA VAL A 129 7.40 6.12 1.78
C VAL A 129 7.77 6.79 0.46
N ALA A 130 8.41 6.03 -0.43
CA ALA A 130 8.90 6.54 -1.72
C ALA A 130 7.76 6.95 -2.67
N GLY A 131 6.60 6.33 -2.55
CA GLY A 131 5.41 6.68 -3.33
C GLY A 131 4.16 6.02 -2.76
N VAL A 132 3.01 6.61 -3.03
CA VAL A 132 1.70 6.08 -2.64
C VAL A 132 0.75 6.15 -3.83
N ASP A 133 0.12 5.03 -4.14
CA ASP A 133 -0.91 4.92 -5.17
C ASP A 133 -2.22 4.42 -4.59
N PHE A 134 -3.31 4.81 -5.24
CA PHE A 134 -4.65 4.33 -4.92
C PHE A 134 -5.28 3.70 -6.16
N VAL A 135 -5.83 2.51 -6.00
CA VAL A 135 -6.58 1.82 -7.04
C VAL A 135 -7.98 1.53 -6.51
N PHE A 136 -8.97 1.94 -7.27
CA PHE A 136 -10.39 1.77 -6.94
C PHE A 136 -10.98 0.70 -7.85
N ASP A 137 -11.08 -0.50 -7.34
CA ASP A 137 -11.68 -1.63 -8.02
C ASP A 137 -12.28 -2.58 -6.98
N GLN A 138 -13.59 -2.59 -6.84
CA GLN A 138 -14.32 -3.37 -5.83
C GLN A 138 -13.73 -3.19 -4.42
N GLY A 139 -13.56 -1.95 -4.04
CA GLY A 139 -12.88 -1.54 -2.81
C GLY A 139 -11.76 -0.56 -3.13
N THR A 140 -10.91 -0.30 -2.14
CA THR A 140 -9.74 0.56 -2.29
C THR A 140 -8.48 -0.25 -2.02
N GLU A 141 -7.53 -0.17 -2.93
CA GLU A 141 -6.17 -0.66 -2.71
C GLU A 141 -5.21 0.51 -2.57
N VAL A 142 -4.52 0.57 -1.44
CA VAL A 142 -3.43 1.53 -1.20
C VAL A 142 -2.11 0.80 -1.42
N ARG A 143 -1.26 1.34 -2.29
CA ARG A 143 0.07 0.80 -2.57
C ARG A 143 1.12 1.71 -1.98
N LEU A 144 1.90 1.17 -1.06
CA LEU A 144 3.01 1.86 -0.40
C LEU A 144 4.31 1.40 -1.05
N TRP A 145 4.93 2.26 -1.85
CA TRP A 145 6.19 1.99 -2.52
C TRP A 145 7.36 2.29 -1.60
N LEU A 146 8.10 1.28 -1.20
CA LEU A 146 9.29 1.41 -0.36
C LEU A 146 10.52 1.71 -1.21
N THR A 147 10.64 0.99 -2.31
CA THR A 147 11.66 1.18 -3.31
C THR A 147 10.99 1.27 -4.66
N LEU A 148 11.24 2.36 -5.37
CA LEU A 148 10.76 2.54 -6.73
C LEU A 148 11.63 1.73 -7.70
N PRO A 149 11.09 1.35 -8.87
CA PRO A 149 11.87 0.69 -9.90
C PRO A 149 13.09 1.54 -10.28
N ASP A 150 14.24 0.90 -10.41
CA ASP A 150 15.46 1.57 -10.85
C ASP A 150 15.36 1.86 -12.36
N GLU A 151 15.28 3.13 -12.72
CA GLU A 151 15.16 3.58 -14.12
C GLU A 151 16.34 3.12 -14.99
N GLY A 152 17.49 2.82 -14.38
CA GLY A 152 18.68 2.34 -15.08
C GLY A 152 18.70 0.83 -15.36
N ARG A 153 17.93 0.02 -14.63
CA ARG A 153 17.90 -1.44 -14.79
C ARG A 153 16.90 -1.93 -15.82
N ALA A 154 15.84 -1.18 -16.08
CA ALA A 154 14.86 -1.52 -17.09
C ALA A 154 15.44 -1.50 -18.51
N ALA A 155 16.51 -0.73 -18.75
CA ALA A 155 17.20 -0.66 -20.04
C ALA A 155 18.21 -1.81 -20.28
N ALA A 156 18.59 -2.56 -19.25
CA ALA A 156 19.59 -3.63 -19.35
C ALA A 156 18.98 -5.01 -19.65
N CYS A 157 17.66 -5.15 -19.66
CA CYS A 157 16.99 -6.42 -19.97
C CYS A 157 16.51 -6.56 -21.43
N THR A 158 16.97 -5.69 -22.31
CA THR A 158 16.67 -5.74 -23.76
C THR A 158 17.90 -6.01 -24.62
N GLU A 159 18.81 -6.86 -24.15
CA GLU A 159 19.81 -7.49 -25.03
C GLU A 159 19.78 -8.99 -24.92
#